data_40f6114f707c9d2bba4bafaf12916252
#
_entry.id   40f6114f707c9d2bba4bafaf12916252
#
_cell.length_a   1.000
_cell.length_b   1.000
_cell.length_c   1.000
_cell.angle_alpha   90.00
_cell.angle_beta   90.00
_cell.angle_gamma   90.00
#
_symmetry.space_group_name_H-M   'P 1'
#
loop_
_entity.id
_entity.type
_entity.pdbx_description
1 polymer ?
#
loop_
_entity_poly.entity_id
_entity_poly.type
_entity_poly.pdbx_seq_one_letter_code
_entity_poly.pdbx_strand_id
1 'polypeptide(L)'
;MARDGEKQAKQRVLRRQENENMMNHFIPEGVSDLNYDEFEKMKAVEESLLSVFRENGYRQIMTPTFEYYDLFADDSIFAGTEDMYKLVDKNGQLMVLRPDATIPIARMAATHYKDSDAQMKLMYVTNVFRTADFRKGEKREFTQAGIEFFGSDCADADAGVIETAISALKKTAGDDMKTEIGDAGYFNGLLEALSVCPGFDSRDVQSEVRKLVESKNIPGLHLFAKEHQIPQDIREALLSLPLLFGAPEETLAKAERLTLNDTMRAAVANVREIYGRIGEKDCVSIDMGLINTLEYYSGMIFQVYLKKTGVIVGSGGRYDKLMKKFGRDIPAVGFGLNVNTLMEAQATMESERGSDVLTIALGKGRLADITFQKFEEAGIHFPDYSKESRKLIFDDETGRFRIIFVKAVDVGIYVEKGACDVGVIGKDTLLESGSDVFEMMDLGYGKCIFAVAGLKGFRYDPKKKLRVASKYPNVAKNYFAKFGRSIEVTKINGSVELAPIVGLSDGIVDIVETGNTLRENGLEVIEKIADISARFIVNRASLKTKQDSVAEIVRALEQ
;
A
#
# COMPACT_ATOMS: atom_id res chain seq x y z
N MET A 1 -36.57 30.66 35.13
CA MET A 1 -36.74 29.78 33.97
C MET A 1 -36.67 30.50 32.62
N ALA A 2 -37.41 31.61 32.34
CA ALA A 2 -37.35 32.29 31.03
C ALA A 2 -35.97 32.96 30.73
N ARG A 3 -35.35 33.59 31.73
CA ARG A 3 -34.04 34.26 31.59
C ARG A 3 -32.85 33.28 31.34
N ASP A 4 -32.95 32.02 31.82
CA ASP A 4 -31.91 31.02 31.59
C ASP A 4 -31.99 30.41 30.19
N GLY A 5 -33.19 30.27 29.63
CA GLY A 5 -33.40 29.82 28.25
C GLY A 5 -32.87 30.81 27.20
N GLU A 6 -33.05 32.12 27.48
CA GLU A 6 -32.52 33.18 26.58
C GLU A 6 -30.97 33.27 26.62
N LYS A 7 -30.38 33.06 27.79
CA LYS A 7 -28.91 33.00 27.92
C LYS A 7 -28.31 31.78 27.21
N GLN A 8 -28.95 30.62 27.33
CA GLN A 8 -28.52 29.41 26.62
C GLN A 8 -28.71 29.52 25.10
N ALA A 9 -29.81 30.15 24.65
CA ALA A 9 -30.02 30.40 23.21
C ALA A 9 -28.96 31.36 22.64
N LYS A 10 -28.66 32.47 23.35
CA LYS A 10 -27.58 33.40 22.97
C LYS A 10 -26.20 32.74 22.94
N GLN A 11 -25.89 31.88 23.93
CA GLN A 11 -24.63 31.14 23.93
C GLN A 11 -24.52 30.12 22.78
N ARG A 12 -25.63 29.48 22.40
CA ARG A 12 -25.65 28.60 21.20
C ARG A 12 -25.47 29.36 19.90
N VAL A 13 -26.06 30.55 19.78
CA VAL A 13 -25.88 31.40 18.58
C VAL A 13 -24.44 31.93 18.51
N LEU A 14 -23.85 32.39 19.62
CA LEU A 14 -22.47 32.84 19.68
C LEU A 14 -21.48 31.70 19.35
N ARG A 15 -21.66 30.51 19.91
CA ARG A 15 -20.84 29.33 19.57
C ARG A 15 -21.00 28.91 18.11
N ARG A 16 -22.17 29.07 17.52
CA ARG A 16 -22.41 28.79 16.10
C ARG A 16 -21.72 29.81 15.21
N GLN A 17 -21.76 31.11 15.57
CA GLN A 17 -21.04 32.17 14.86
C GLN A 17 -19.51 32.06 15.04
N GLU A 18 -19.03 31.67 16.23
CA GLU A 18 -17.61 31.40 16.46
C GLU A 18 -17.14 30.16 15.66
N ASN A 19 -17.94 29.09 15.58
CA ASN A 19 -17.65 27.92 14.74
C ASN A 19 -17.73 28.24 13.23
N GLU A 20 -18.72 29.04 12.80
CA GLU A 20 -18.84 29.49 11.40
C GLU A 20 -17.67 30.40 11.01
N ASN A 21 -17.20 31.27 11.90
CA ASN A 21 -16.00 32.08 11.68
C ASN A 21 -14.72 31.24 11.70
N MET A 22 -14.61 30.22 12.56
CA MET A 22 -13.47 29.32 12.57
C MET A 22 -13.38 28.47 11.30
N MET A 23 -14.48 27.95 10.76
CA MET A 23 -14.46 27.15 9.52
C MET A 23 -13.97 27.94 8.32
N ASN A 24 -14.10 29.25 8.32
CA ASN A 24 -13.57 30.12 7.22
C ASN A 24 -12.03 30.28 7.24
N HIS A 25 -11.34 29.76 8.25
CA HIS A 25 -9.87 29.84 8.40
C HIS A 25 -9.19 28.48 8.24
N PHE A 26 -9.94 27.39 8.03
CA PHE A 26 -9.40 26.05 7.89
C PHE A 26 -9.55 25.56 6.45
N ILE A 27 -8.50 24.90 5.96
CA ILE A 27 -8.53 24.14 4.72
C ILE A 27 -9.07 22.73 5.00
N PRO A 28 -9.66 22.04 3.99
CA PRO A 28 -10.08 20.66 4.14
C PRO A 28 -8.92 19.73 4.54
N GLU A 29 -9.22 18.69 5.31
CA GLU A 29 -8.24 17.68 5.67
C GLU A 29 -7.66 16.98 4.44
N GLY A 30 -6.35 16.71 4.44
CA GLY A 30 -5.65 16.02 3.36
C GLY A 30 -5.29 16.90 2.15
N VAL A 31 -5.53 18.21 2.23
CA VAL A 31 -5.00 19.23 1.31
C VAL A 31 -4.16 20.23 2.09
N SER A 32 -3.31 20.99 1.42
CA SER A 32 -2.44 21.97 2.07
C SER A 32 -2.25 23.19 1.19
N ASP A 33 -2.24 24.39 1.81
CA ASP A 33 -1.68 25.57 1.17
C ASP A 33 -0.16 25.40 1.09
N LEU A 34 0.41 25.83 -0.01
CA LEU A 34 1.86 26.03 -0.13
C LEU A 34 2.16 27.50 0.06
N ASN A 35 2.98 27.82 1.05
CA ASN A 35 3.48 29.18 1.16
C ASN A 35 4.42 29.48 -0.03
N TYR A 36 4.90 30.72 -0.10
CA TYR A 36 5.61 31.18 -1.26
C TYR A 36 6.97 30.47 -1.45
N ASP A 37 7.69 30.14 -0.35
CA ASP A 37 8.97 29.42 -0.41
C ASP A 37 8.75 27.94 -0.81
N GLU A 38 7.70 27.30 -0.28
CA GLU A 38 7.31 25.93 -0.65
C GLU A 38 6.86 25.85 -2.11
N PHE A 39 6.11 26.84 -2.58
CA PHE A 39 5.66 26.90 -3.96
C PHE A 39 6.84 27.06 -4.95
N GLU A 40 7.82 27.91 -4.63
CA GLU A 40 9.03 28.04 -5.44
C GLU A 40 9.84 26.75 -5.50
N LYS A 41 10.00 26.05 -4.37
CA LYS A 41 10.64 24.72 -4.35
C LYS A 41 9.89 23.71 -5.23
N MET A 42 8.56 23.66 -5.12
CA MET A 42 7.74 22.77 -5.95
C MET A 42 7.95 23.08 -7.45
N LYS A 43 7.95 24.37 -7.83
CA LYS A 43 8.18 24.79 -9.22
C LYS A 43 9.58 24.46 -9.71
N ALA A 44 10.59 24.51 -8.88
CA ALA A 44 11.95 24.11 -9.22
C ALA A 44 12.03 22.59 -9.51
N VAL A 45 11.33 21.76 -8.72
CA VAL A 45 11.22 20.31 -8.97
C VAL A 45 10.49 20.07 -10.29
N GLU A 46 9.32 20.68 -10.51
CA GLU A 46 8.55 20.56 -11.74
C GLU A 46 9.39 20.90 -12.98
N GLU A 47 10.09 22.03 -12.97
CA GLU A 47 10.88 22.48 -14.12
C GLU A 47 12.09 21.56 -14.35
N SER A 48 12.68 21.03 -13.30
CA SER A 48 13.76 20.03 -13.40
C SER A 48 13.26 18.76 -14.13
N LEU A 49 12.09 18.25 -13.76
CA LEU A 49 11.46 17.09 -14.43
C LEU A 49 11.11 17.42 -15.87
N LEU A 50 10.40 18.53 -16.11
CA LEU A 50 9.98 18.95 -17.45
C LEU A 50 11.17 19.17 -18.41
N SER A 51 12.30 19.68 -17.91
CA SER A 51 13.48 19.87 -18.75
C SER A 51 14.00 18.53 -19.29
N VAL A 52 14.08 17.49 -18.43
CA VAL A 52 14.50 16.15 -18.86
C VAL A 52 13.51 15.55 -19.86
N PHE A 53 12.22 15.72 -19.63
CA PHE A 53 11.18 15.23 -20.54
C PHE A 53 11.28 15.91 -21.93
N ARG A 54 11.50 17.23 -21.98
CA ARG A 54 11.70 17.97 -23.24
C ARG A 54 12.97 17.51 -23.98
N GLU A 55 14.07 17.30 -23.25
CA GLU A 55 15.34 16.79 -23.80
C GLU A 55 15.17 15.41 -24.45
N ASN A 56 14.23 14.59 -23.94
CA ASN A 56 13.85 13.30 -24.52
C ASN A 56 12.74 13.36 -25.58
N GLY A 57 12.37 14.57 -26.02
CA GLY A 57 11.44 14.82 -27.12
C GLY A 57 9.97 14.79 -26.76
N TYR A 58 9.62 14.84 -25.47
CA TYR A 58 8.22 14.87 -25.03
C TYR A 58 7.64 16.29 -25.14
N ARG A 59 6.37 16.37 -25.52
CA ARG A 59 5.62 17.63 -25.69
C ARG A 59 4.54 17.76 -24.62
N GLN A 60 4.48 18.92 -23.99
CA GLN A 60 3.56 19.15 -22.89
C GLN A 60 2.10 19.28 -23.35
N ILE A 61 1.21 18.60 -22.62
CA ILE A 61 -0.23 18.64 -22.82
C ILE A 61 -0.93 18.91 -21.49
N MET A 62 -2.22 19.22 -21.56
CA MET A 62 -3.10 19.37 -20.41
C MET A 62 -4.45 18.72 -20.71
N THR A 63 -4.98 17.96 -19.76
CA THR A 63 -6.35 17.42 -19.76
C THR A 63 -7.22 18.13 -18.73
N PRO A 64 -8.55 18.11 -18.85
CA PRO A 64 -9.45 18.72 -17.86
C PRO A 64 -9.29 18.13 -16.46
N THR A 65 -9.56 18.93 -15.43
CA THR A 65 -9.59 18.46 -14.03
C THR A 65 -10.81 17.58 -13.76
N PHE A 66 -11.93 17.85 -14.45
CA PHE A 66 -13.17 17.09 -14.37
C PHE A 66 -13.25 16.11 -15.53
N GLU A 67 -13.66 14.88 -15.23
CA GLU A 67 -13.97 13.87 -16.24
C GLU A 67 -15.34 13.23 -15.91
N TYR A 68 -15.97 12.60 -16.89
CA TYR A 68 -17.17 11.81 -16.61
C TYR A 68 -16.80 10.57 -15.80
N TYR A 69 -17.65 10.21 -14.83
CA TYR A 69 -17.45 9.03 -14.01
C TYR A 69 -17.27 7.73 -14.83
N ASP A 70 -18.02 7.63 -15.93
CA ASP A 70 -17.98 6.44 -16.80
C ASP A 70 -16.60 6.17 -17.42
N LEU A 71 -15.73 7.19 -17.49
CA LEU A 71 -14.36 7.01 -17.94
C LEU A 71 -13.54 6.10 -17.02
N PHE A 72 -13.89 6.08 -15.74
CA PHE A 72 -13.19 5.33 -14.68
C PHE A 72 -14.04 4.19 -14.08
N ALA A 73 -15.30 4.04 -14.51
CA ALA A 73 -16.26 3.11 -13.90
C ALA A 73 -15.99 1.64 -14.20
N ASP A 74 -15.10 1.33 -15.14
CA ASP A 74 -14.71 -0.04 -15.47
C ASP A 74 -13.60 -0.49 -14.50
N ASP A 75 -13.93 -1.40 -13.58
CA ASP A 75 -13.00 -1.94 -12.58
C ASP A 75 -11.73 -2.55 -13.21
N SER A 76 -11.77 -2.96 -14.48
CA SER A 76 -10.61 -3.45 -15.22
C SER A 76 -9.69 -2.31 -15.74
N ILE A 77 -10.06 -1.04 -15.54
CA ILE A 77 -9.26 0.14 -15.87
C ILE A 77 -8.75 0.78 -14.57
N PHE A 78 -9.64 0.96 -13.61
CA PHE A 78 -9.33 1.65 -12.36
C PHE A 78 -9.96 0.91 -11.18
N ALA A 79 -9.15 0.19 -10.43
CA ALA A 79 -9.55 -0.39 -9.16
C ALA A 79 -9.58 0.73 -8.11
N GLY A 80 -10.73 0.97 -7.47
CA GLY A 80 -10.89 2.04 -6.47
C GLY A 80 -11.88 3.13 -6.89
N THR A 81 -12.95 2.74 -7.57
CA THR A 81 -14.08 3.64 -7.90
C THR A 81 -14.72 4.29 -6.67
N GLU A 82 -14.53 3.72 -5.48
CA GLU A 82 -14.94 4.28 -4.19
C GLU A 82 -14.02 5.43 -3.72
N ASP A 83 -12.77 5.45 -4.18
CA ASP A 83 -11.78 6.46 -3.80
C ASP A 83 -11.81 7.73 -4.67
N MET A 84 -12.88 7.96 -5.42
CA MET A 84 -13.04 9.13 -6.29
C MET A 84 -13.91 10.22 -5.66
N TYR A 85 -13.52 11.47 -5.84
CA TYR A 85 -14.39 12.61 -5.59
C TYR A 85 -15.45 12.71 -6.68
N LYS A 86 -16.71 12.40 -6.34
CA LYS A 86 -17.85 12.38 -7.25
C LYS A 86 -18.65 13.68 -7.15
N LEU A 87 -19.00 14.26 -8.29
CA LEU A 87 -19.73 15.51 -8.44
C LEU A 87 -20.90 15.31 -9.40
N VAL A 88 -22.00 16.00 -9.17
CA VAL A 88 -23.14 15.98 -10.09
C VAL A 88 -23.27 17.36 -10.75
N ASP A 89 -23.27 17.40 -12.08
CA ASP A 89 -23.48 18.65 -12.81
C ASP A 89 -24.95 19.11 -12.78
N LYS A 90 -25.22 20.29 -13.33
CA LYS A 90 -26.57 20.84 -13.38
C LYS A 90 -27.57 20.02 -14.22
N ASN A 91 -27.10 19.13 -15.07
CA ASN A 91 -27.89 18.24 -15.92
C ASN A 91 -28.08 16.84 -15.30
N GLY A 92 -27.56 16.62 -14.08
CA GLY A 92 -27.62 15.34 -13.38
C GLY A 92 -26.54 14.34 -13.82
N GLN A 93 -25.54 14.78 -14.59
CA GLN A 93 -24.45 13.89 -15.01
C GLN A 93 -23.42 13.72 -13.91
N LEU A 94 -22.98 12.48 -13.69
CA LEU A 94 -21.97 12.15 -12.69
C LEU A 94 -20.58 12.40 -13.27
N MET A 95 -19.83 13.27 -12.60
CA MET A 95 -18.45 13.61 -12.91
C MET A 95 -17.54 13.26 -11.73
N VAL A 96 -16.24 13.21 -11.98
CA VAL A 96 -15.20 13.00 -10.97
C VAL A 96 -14.10 14.05 -11.12
N LEU A 97 -13.44 14.41 -10.02
CA LEU A 97 -12.11 14.97 -10.08
C LEU A 97 -11.16 13.83 -10.49
N ARG A 98 -10.31 14.04 -11.50
CA ARG A 98 -9.45 12.97 -12.04
C ARG A 98 -8.61 12.31 -10.96
N PRO A 99 -8.75 10.99 -10.73
CA PRO A 99 -7.96 10.25 -9.76
C PRO A 99 -6.63 9.75 -10.33
N ASP A 100 -6.44 9.92 -11.65
CA ASP A 100 -5.30 9.47 -12.44
C ASP A 100 -5.11 10.38 -13.65
N ALA A 101 -3.87 10.57 -14.11
CA ALA A 101 -3.57 11.41 -15.28
C ALA A 101 -3.54 10.62 -16.59
N THR A 102 -3.12 9.34 -16.55
CA THR A 102 -2.91 8.49 -17.73
C THR A 102 -4.21 8.23 -18.49
N ILE A 103 -5.32 7.92 -17.78
CA ILE A 103 -6.59 7.58 -18.40
C ILE A 103 -7.16 8.76 -19.22
N PRO A 104 -7.24 10.01 -18.72
CA PRO A 104 -7.62 11.17 -19.50
C PRO A 104 -6.70 11.43 -20.71
N ILE A 105 -5.38 11.19 -20.54
CA ILE A 105 -4.41 11.37 -21.63
C ILE A 105 -4.60 10.31 -22.71
N ALA A 106 -4.81 9.04 -22.33
CA ALA A 106 -5.14 7.96 -23.25
C ALA A 106 -6.42 8.25 -24.05
N ARG A 107 -7.49 8.72 -23.38
CA ARG A 107 -8.71 9.19 -24.04
C ARG A 107 -8.43 10.32 -25.03
N MET A 108 -7.65 11.31 -24.63
CA MET A 108 -7.27 12.43 -25.52
C MET A 108 -6.45 11.93 -26.72
N ALA A 109 -5.48 11.03 -26.50
CA ALA A 109 -4.67 10.47 -27.57
C ALA A 109 -5.53 9.66 -28.57
N ALA A 110 -6.52 8.93 -28.09
CA ALA A 110 -7.43 8.18 -28.94
C ALA A 110 -8.43 9.06 -29.72
N THR A 111 -8.81 10.23 -29.19
CA THR A 111 -9.79 11.11 -29.83
C THR A 111 -9.19 12.19 -30.71
N HIS A 112 -8.22 12.97 -30.20
CA HIS A 112 -7.63 14.10 -30.93
C HIS A 112 -6.60 13.68 -31.98
N TYR A 113 -5.95 12.54 -31.79
CA TYR A 113 -4.89 12.05 -32.68
C TYR A 113 -5.28 10.75 -33.40
N LYS A 114 -6.59 10.47 -33.51
CA LYS A 114 -7.12 9.21 -34.09
C LYS A 114 -6.60 8.88 -35.48
N ASP A 115 -6.36 9.90 -36.31
CA ASP A 115 -5.94 9.77 -37.69
C ASP A 115 -4.40 9.80 -37.87
N SER A 116 -3.64 9.79 -36.75
CA SER A 116 -2.18 9.83 -36.80
C SER A 116 -1.58 8.46 -36.48
N ASP A 117 -0.84 7.90 -37.42
CA ASP A 117 -0.03 6.70 -37.20
C ASP A 117 1.37 7.03 -36.63
N ALA A 118 1.65 8.32 -36.41
CA ALA A 118 2.91 8.75 -35.86
C ALA A 118 3.04 8.43 -34.36
N GLN A 119 4.24 8.10 -33.94
CA GLN A 119 4.57 7.99 -32.52
C GLN A 119 4.31 9.33 -31.80
N MET A 120 3.73 9.26 -30.62
CA MET A 120 3.44 10.45 -29.82
C MET A 120 4.14 10.36 -28.47
N LYS A 121 4.97 11.34 -28.17
CA LYS A 121 5.63 11.53 -26.88
C LYS A 121 4.99 12.72 -26.18
N LEU A 122 4.19 12.45 -25.15
CA LEU A 122 3.44 13.45 -24.40
C LEU A 122 3.96 13.53 -22.96
N MET A 123 4.05 14.73 -22.40
CA MET A 123 4.38 14.96 -21.00
C MET A 123 3.34 15.85 -20.33
N TYR A 124 3.22 15.73 -19.01
CA TYR A 124 2.25 16.49 -18.24
C TYR A 124 2.76 16.82 -16.84
N VAL A 125 2.20 17.92 -16.28
CA VAL A 125 2.18 18.21 -14.85
C VAL A 125 0.76 18.57 -14.50
N THR A 126 0.18 17.87 -13.52
CA THR A 126 -1.23 18.04 -13.19
C THR A 126 -1.55 17.57 -11.79
N ASN A 127 -2.60 18.16 -11.17
CA ASN A 127 -3.11 17.68 -9.89
C ASN A 127 -3.99 16.46 -10.10
N VAL A 128 -3.86 15.49 -9.20
CA VAL A 128 -4.71 14.29 -9.06
C VAL A 128 -5.37 14.28 -7.70
N PHE A 129 -6.58 13.70 -7.63
CA PHE A 129 -7.46 13.80 -6.47
C PHE A 129 -7.96 12.41 -6.07
N ARG A 130 -7.75 12.01 -4.80
CA ARG A 130 -8.22 10.74 -4.27
C ARG A 130 -8.83 10.94 -2.89
N THR A 131 -9.86 10.15 -2.55
CA THR A 131 -10.43 10.16 -1.21
C THR A 131 -9.54 9.33 -0.29
N ALA A 132 -8.45 9.92 0.16
CA ALA A 132 -7.48 9.26 1.01
C ALA A 132 -7.99 9.06 2.45
N ASP A 133 -7.53 8.02 3.15
CA ASP A 133 -7.75 7.90 4.59
C ASP A 133 -6.80 8.86 5.33
N PHE A 134 -7.35 10.01 5.75
CA PHE A 134 -6.60 11.04 6.47
C PHE A 134 -5.92 10.53 7.75
N ARG A 135 -6.45 9.47 8.37
CA ARG A 135 -5.82 8.82 9.53
C ARG A 135 -4.46 8.22 9.21
N LYS A 136 -4.22 7.91 7.93
CA LYS A 136 -2.92 7.46 7.42
C LYS A 136 -2.02 8.61 6.95
N GLY A 137 -2.45 9.87 7.06
CA GLY A 137 -1.71 11.03 6.59
C GLY A 137 -1.55 11.08 5.06
N GLU A 138 -2.45 10.43 4.32
CA GLU A 138 -2.46 10.46 2.86
C GLU A 138 -3.01 11.79 2.35
N LYS A 139 -2.41 12.30 1.26
CA LYS A 139 -2.87 13.53 0.63
C LYS A 139 -4.05 13.23 -0.29
N ARG A 140 -5.06 14.10 -0.26
CA ARG A 140 -6.24 14.04 -1.14
C ARG A 140 -6.02 14.74 -2.47
N GLU A 141 -5.07 15.65 -2.51
CA GLU A 141 -4.62 16.36 -3.69
C GLU A 141 -3.09 16.35 -3.73
N PHE A 142 -2.53 15.96 -4.86
CA PHE A 142 -1.08 16.01 -5.10
C PHE A 142 -0.79 16.28 -6.57
N THR A 143 0.36 16.92 -6.84
CA THR A 143 0.84 17.18 -8.19
C THR A 143 1.61 15.97 -8.71
N GLN A 144 1.21 15.50 -9.89
CA GLN A 144 1.87 14.44 -10.64
C GLN A 144 2.52 15.02 -11.90
N ALA A 145 3.79 14.68 -12.15
CA ALA A 145 4.50 14.93 -13.39
C ALA A 145 4.82 13.61 -14.06
N GLY A 146 4.64 13.50 -15.37
CA GLY A 146 4.88 12.24 -16.07
C GLY A 146 4.94 12.36 -17.58
N ILE A 147 5.16 11.22 -18.21
CA ILE A 147 5.22 11.06 -19.66
C ILE A 147 4.37 9.88 -20.12
N GLU A 148 3.86 9.98 -21.34
CA GLU A 148 3.13 8.93 -22.04
C GLU A 148 3.66 8.82 -23.46
N PHE A 149 4.08 7.61 -23.86
CA PHE A 149 4.60 7.31 -25.19
C PHE A 149 3.68 6.31 -25.88
N PHE A 150 3.11 6.72 -27.00
CA PHE A 150 2.17 5.95 -27.82
C PHE A 150 2.79 5.58 -29.17
N GLY A 151 2.42 4.40 -29.67
CA GLY A 151 2.76 3.95 -31.03
C GLY A 151 4.08 3.21 -31.16
N SER A 152 4.61 2.63 -30.07
CA SER A 152 5.79 1.77 -30.13
C SER A 152 5.68 0.60 -29.14
N ASP A 153 5.88 -0.63 -29.64
CA ASP A 153 5.82 -1.90 -28.87
C ASP A 153 7.21 -2.52 -28.64
N CYS A 154 8.28 -1.82 -29.02
CA CYS A 154 9.64 -2.36 -28.90
C CYS A 154 10.24 -2.12 -27.51
N ALA A 155 11.17 -2.99 -27.12
CA ALA A 155 11.91 -2.90 -25.86
C ALA A 155 12.74 -1.60 -25.72
N ASP A 156 13.13 -0.98 -26.83
CA ASP A 156 13.80 0.35 -26.82
C ASP A 156 12.87 1.45 -26.30
N ALA A 157 11.56 1.36 -26.61
CA ALA A 157 10.58 2.32 -26.11
C ALA A 157 10.39 2.17 -24.58
N ASP A 158 10.29 0.93 -24.08
CA ASP A 158 10.19 0.63 -22.67
C ASP A 158 11.44 1.06 -21.89
N ALA A 159 12.62 0.70 -22.40
CA ALA A 159 13.89 1.11 -21.81
C ALA A 159 14.05 2.65 -21.81
N GLY A 160 13.70 3.32 -22.91
CA GLY A 160 13.76 4.78 -23.00
C GLY A 160 12.84 5.51 -22.04
N VAL A 161 11.64 4.95 -21.74
CA VAL A 161 10.73 5.48 -20.72
C VAL A 161 11.32 5.33 -19.32
N ILE A 162 11.91 4.16 -19.00
CA ILE A 162 12.60 3.91 -17.73
C ILE A 162 13.82 4.85 -17.58
N GLU A 163 14.65 4.98 -18.61
CA GLU A 163 15.82 5.88 -18.61
C GLU A 163 15.43 7.35 -18.42
N THR A 164 14.30 7.76 -19.02
CA THR A 164 13.75 9.11 -18.81
C THR A 164 13.36 9.33 -17.35
N ALA A 165 12.74 8.34 -16.68
CA ALA A 165 12.42 8.39 -15.26
C ALA A 165 13.69 8.45 -14.39
N ILE A 166 14.69 7.60 -14.68
CA ILE A 166 15.99 7.58 -13.99
C ILE A 166 16.69 8.94 -14.11
N SER A 167 16.77 9.49 -15.32
CA SER A 167 17.41 10.78 -15.59
C SER A 167 16.70 11.94 -14.87
N ALA A 168 15.36 11.94 -14.85
CA ALA A 168 14.56 12.93 -14.15
C ALA A 168 14.79 12.89 -12.63
N LEU A 169 14.87 11.69 -12.06
CA LEU A 169 15.14 11.51 -10.64
C LEU A 169 16.57 11.82 -10.27
N LYS A 170 17.55 11.46 -11.08
CA LYS A 170 18.94 11.90 -10.87
C LYS A 170 19.07 13.41 -10.79
N LYS A 171 18.32 14.14 -11.61
CA LYS A 171 18.33 15.61 -11.61
C LYS A 171 17.66 16.20 -10.38
N THR A 172 16.70 15.50 -9.77
CA THR A 172 15.93 16.00 -8.61
C THR A 172 16.36 15.40 -7.27
N ALA A 173 16.81 14.15 -7.23
CA ALA A 173 17.16 13.41 -6.01
C ALA A 173 18.61 12.89 -6.00
N GLY A 174 19.40 13.13 -7.06
CA GLY A 174 20.76 12.62 -7.18
C GLY A 174 20.79 11.09 -7.26
N ASP A 175 21.79 10.47 -6.64
CA ASP A 175 21.95 9.00 -6.62
C ASP A 175 21.11 8.30 -5.54
N ASP A 176 20.29 9.05 -4.81
CA ASP A 176 19.42 8.52 -3.77
C ASP A 176 18.14 7.88 -4.34
N MET A 177 18.30 7.03 -5.34
CA MET A 177 17.17 6.36 -5.98
C MET A 177 17.47 4.91 -6.33
N LYS A 178 16.40 4.11 -6.46
CA LYS A 178 16.43 2.75 -6.99
C LYS A 178 15.21 2.51 -7.84
N THR A 179 15.40 1.87 -9.00
CA THR A 179 14.34 1.49 -9.93
C THR A 179 14.18 -0.02 -9.92
N GLU A 180 12.97 -0.50 -9.72
CA GLU A 180 12.62 -1.91 -9.86
C GLU A 180 11.80 -2.14 -11.12
N ILE A 181 12.16 -3.18 -11.87
CA ILE A 181 11.49 -3.56 -13.13
C ILE A 181 10.92 -4.96 -12.98
N GLY A 182 9.66 -5.12 -13.38
CA GLY A 182 8.96 -6.39 -13.46
C GLY A 182 8.14 -6.48 -14.74
N ASP A 183 7.31 -7.51 -14.82
CA ASP A 183 6.37 -7.67 -15.95
C ASP A 183 5.07 -8.31 -15.46
N ALA A 184 3.95 -7.66 -15.75
CA ALA A 184 2.61 -8.14 -15.36
C ALA A 184 2.30 -9.53 -15.93
N GLY A 185 2.91 -9.90 -17.06
CA GLY A 185 2.76 -11.20 -17.70
C GLY A 185 3.23 -12.36 -16.81
N TYR A 186 4.23 -12.12 -15.95
CA TYR A 186 4.73 -13.19 -15.08
C TYR A 186 3.66 -13.61 -14.04
N PHE A 187 3.03 -12.65 -13.38
CA PHE A 187 1.92 -12.93 -12.46
C PHE A 187 0.68 -13.45 -13.20
N ASN A 188 0.36 -12.90 -14.36
CA ASN A 188 -0.77 -13.37 -15.17
C ASN A 188 -0.58 -14.83 -15.59
N GLY A 189 0.64 -15.23 -16.00
CA GLY A 189 0.96 -16.62 -16.31
C GLY A 189 0.85 -17.54 -15.08
N LEU A 190 1.18 -17.05 -13.88
CA LEU A 190 0.92 -17.80 -12.65
C LEU A 190 -0.59 -17.97 -12.40
N LEU A 191 -1.42 -16.94 -12.64
CA LEU A 191 -2.88 -17.05 -12.55
C LEU A 191 -3.43 -18.06 -13.57
N GLU A 192 -2.89 -18.09 -14.80
CA GLU A 192 -3.22 -19.12 -15.81
C GLU A 192 -2.89 -20.53 -15.29
N ALA A 193 -1.71 -20.72 -14.68
CA ALA A 193 -1.35 -22.00 -14.09
C ALA A 193 -2.25 -22.39 -12.90
N LEU A 194 -2.66 -21.43 -12.09
CA LEU A 194 -3.59 -21.64 -10.97
C LEU A 194 -5.03 -21.97 -11.43
N SER A 195 -5.42 -21.60 -12.65
CA SER A 195 -6.77 -21.81 -13.17
C SER A 195 -7.16 -23.29 -13.28
N VAL A 196 -6.19 -24.20 -13.31
CA VAL A 196 -6.44 -25.65 -13.28
C VAL A 196 -6.88 -26.17 -11.90
N CYS A 197 -6.70 -25.36 -10.84
CA CYS A 197 -7.06 -25.74 -9.48
C CYS A 197 -8.57 -25.57 -9.25
N PRO A 198 -9.24 -26.49 -8.55
CA PRO A 198 -10.68 -26.40 -8.27
C PRO A 198 -11.03 -25.10 -7.52
N GLY A 199 -12.05 -24.40 -8.02
CA GLY A 199 -12.58 -23.18 -7.39
C GLY A 199 -11.79 -21.90 -7.69
N PHE A 200 -10.75 -21.95 -8.52
CA PHE A 200 -9.93 -20.78 -8.86
C PHE A 200 -10.60 -19.85 -9.90
N ASP A 201 -11.68 -20.27 -10.54
CA ASP A 201 -12.42 -19.45 -11.52
C ASP A 201 -13.16 -18.27 -10.89
N SER A 202 -13.28 -18.24 -9.56
CA SER A 202 -13.91 -17.13 -8.83
C SER A 202 -13.03 -15.88 -8.87
N ARG A 203 -13.62 -14.73 -9.24
CA ARG A 203 -12.95 -13.42 -9.16
C ARG A 203 -12.45 -13.11 -7.75
N ASP A 204 -13.17 -13.55 -6.73
CA ASP A 204 -12.81 -13.32 -5.33
C ASP A 204 -11.49 -14.03 -4.97
N VAL A 205 -11.32 -15.28 -5.42
CA VAL A 205 -10.10 -16.08 -5.19
C VAL A 205 -8.91 -15.47 -5.95
N GLN A 206 -9.11 -15.01 -7.19
CA GLN A 206 -8.06 -14.32 -7.95
C GLN A 206 -7.67 -12.99 -7.31
N SER A 207 -8.64 -12.23 -6.80
CA SER A 207 -8.39 -10.99 -6.06
C SER A 207 -7.66 -11.24 -4.74
N GLU A 208 -7.97 -12.34 -4.05
CA GLU A 208 -7.29 -12.73 -2.81
C GLU A 208 -5.82 -13.05 -3.06
N VAL A 209 -5.51 -13.92 -4.02
CA VAL A 209 -4.11 -14.25 -4.32
C VAL A 209 -3.31 -13.04 -4.80
N ARG A 210 -3.94 -12.15 -5.60
CA ARG A 210 -3.32 -10.89 -6.01
C ARG A 210 -2.94 -10.04 -4.81
N LYS A 211 -3.86 -9.82 -3.86
CA LYS A 211 -3.60 -9.05 -2.63
C LYS A 211 -2.50 -9.66 -1.77
N LEU A 212 -2.48 -10.99 -1.65
CA LEU A 212 -1.45 -11.71 -0.90
C LEU A 212 -0.05 -11.55 -1.52
N VAL A 213 0.06 -11.61 -2.85
CA VAL A 213 1.34 -11.42 -3.55
C VAL A 213 1.76 -9.96 -3.49
N GLU A 214 0.85 -9.00 -3.75
CA GLU A 214 1.12 -7.56 -3.71
C GLU A 214 1.62 -7.10 -2.35
N SER A 215 1.00 -7.58 -1.28
CA SER A 215 1.42 -7.28 0.11
C SER A 215 2.58 -8.14 0.59
N LYS A 216 3.14 -9.01 -0.26
CA LYS A 216 4.17 -10.00 0.08
C LYS A 216 3.83 -10.76 1.38
N ASN A 217 2.55 -11.12 1.53
CA ASN A 217 2.04 -11.82 2.70
C ASN A 217 2.37 -13.31 2.60
N ILE A 218 3.61 -13.67 2.95
CA ILE A 218 4.11 -15.04 2.86
C ILE A 218 3.28 -16.01 3.73
N PRO A 219 2.96 -15.71 5.00
CA PRO A 219 2.08 -16.56 5.78
C PRO A 219 0.71 -16.79 5.16
N GLY A 220 0.10 -15.74 4.60
CA GLY A 220 -1.18 -15.80 3.90
C GLY A 220 -1.12 -16.70 2.66
N LEU A 221 -0.04 -16.59 1.87
CA LEU A 221 0.18 -17.46 0.70
C LEU A 221 0.34 -18.93 1.06
N HIS A 222 1.03 -19.24 2.16
CA HIS A 222 1.11 -20.62 2.66
C HIS A 222 -0.25 -21.19 3.04
N LEU A 223 -1.08 -20.40 3.73
CA LEU A 223 -2.43 -20.79 4.10
C LEU A 223 -3.30 -21.00 2.85
N PHE A 224 -3.30 -20.03 1.94
CA PHE A 224 -4.00 -20.07 0.66
C PHE A 224 -3.64 -21.34 -0.14
N ALA A 225 -2.33 -21.61 -0.29
CA ALA A 225 -1.86 -22.78 -1.02
C ALA A 225 -2.34 -24.11 -0.41
N LYS A 226 -2.45 -24.16 0.92
CA LYS A 226 -2.95 -25.33 1.65
C LYS A 226 -4.45 -25.50 1.50
N GLU A 227 -5.22 -24.43 1.65
CA GLU A 227 -6.70 -24.44 1.55
C GLU A 227 -7.17 -24.84 0.16
N HIS A 228 -6.51 -24.33 -0.88
CA HIS A 228 -6.83 -24.62 -2.28
C HIS A 228 -6.10 -25.86 -2.83
N GLN A 229 -5.35 -26.61 -1.98
CA GLN A 229 -4.64 -27.84 -2.38
C GLN A 229 -3.80 -27.68 -3.64
N ILE A 230 -3.08 -26.55 -3.76
CA ILE A 230 -2.32 -26.19 -4.95
C ILE A 230 -1.21 -27.23 -5.21
N PRO A 231 -1.05 -27.73 -6.47
CA PRO A 231 -0.01 -28.65 -6.89
C PRO A 231 1.40 -28.13 -6.55
N GLN A 232 2.37 -29.05 -6.36
CA GLN A 232 3.68 -28.75 -5.81
C GLN A 232 4.48 -27.75 -6.64
N ASP A 233 4.48 -27.89 -7.95
CA ASP A 233 5.17 -27.01 -8.91
C ASP A 233 4.59 -25.59 -8.91
N ILE A 234 3.26 -25.46 -8.98
CA ILE A 234 2.56 -24.19 -8.94
C ILE A 234 2.75 -23.52 -7.56
N ARG A 235 2.69 -24.33 -6.48
CA ARG A 235 2.90 -23.85 -5.11
C ARG A 235 4.30 -23.29 -4.92
N GLU A 236 5.33 -23.95 -5.46
CA GLU A 236 6.70 -23.45 -5.40
C GLU A 236 6.85 -22.09 -6.09
N ALA A 237 6.29 -21.94 -7.28
CA ALA A 237 6.28 -20.67 -8.00
C ALA A 237 5.52 -19.57 -7.24
N LEU A 238 4.32 -19.89 -6.69
CA LEU A 238 3.48 -18.97 -5.94
C LEU A 238 4.19 -18.46 -4.66
N LEU A 239 4.78 -19.36 -3.87
CA LEU A 239 5.43 -19.01 -2.61
C LEU A 239 6.77 -18.32 -2.83
N SER A 240 7.44 -18.57 -3.95
CA SER A 240 8.70 -17.91 -4.29
C SER A 240 8.49 -16.50 -4.86
N LEU A 241 7.35 -16.23 -5.49
CA LEU A 241 7.11 -14.98 -6.22
C LEU A 241 7.32 -13.70 -5.38
N PRO A 242 6.84 -13.58 -4.13
CA PRO A 242 7.08 -12.41 -3.29
C PRO A 242 8.55 -12.11 -3.00
N LEU A 243 9.40 -13.14 -3.08
CA LEU A 243 10.84 -13.08 -2.81
C LEU A 243 11.69 -13.06 -4.09
N LEU A 244 11.04 -13.06 -5.26
CA LEU A 244 11.70 -13.12 -6.57
C LEU A 244 12.12 -11.72 -7.02
N PHE A 245 13.00 -11.08 -6.24
CA PHE A 245 13.52 -9.75 -6.51
C PHE A 245 15.00 -9.64 -6.10
N GLY A 246 15.71 -8.65 -6.65
CA GLY A 246 17.10 -8.36 -6.32
C GLY A 246 17.98 -8.08 -7.53
N ALA A 247 19.23 -8.56 -7.48
CA ALA A 247 20.20 -8.40 -8.56
C ALA A 247 19.67 -9.01 -9.87
N PRO A 248 19.75 -8.27 -11.01
CA PRO A 248 19.05 -8.64 -12.23
C PRO A 248 19.35 -10.05 -12.72
N GLU A 249 20.62 -10.41 -12.89
CA GLU A 249 21.01 -11.70 -13.46
C GLU A 249 20.55 -12.89 -12.60
N GLU A 250 20.73 -12.78 -11.28
CA GLU A 250 20.34 -13.82 -10.33
C GLU A 250 18.81 -13.97 -10.27
N THR A 251 18.09 -12.85 -10.23
CA THR A 251 16.62 -12.84 -10.16
C THR A 251 16.01 -13.41 -11.43
N LEU A 252 16.49 -13.00 -12.60
CA LEU A 252 16.01 -13.53 -13.88
C LEU A 252 16.30 -15.03 -14.03
N ALA A 253 17.47 -15.50 -13.59
CA ALA A 253 17.80 -16.92 -13.62
C ALA A 253 16.91 -17.75 -12.68
N LYS A 254 16.53 -17.22 -11.51
CA LYS A 254 15.56 -17.84 -10.60
C LYS A 254 14.16 -17.84 -11.21
N ALA A 255 13.71 -16.71 -11.77
CA ALA A 255 12.42 -16.59 -12.43
C ALA A 255 12.25 -17.60 -13.58
N GLU A 256 13.28 -17.76 -14.40
CA GLU A 256 13.27 -18.71 -15.51
C GLU A 256 13.06 -20.17 -15.05
N ARG A 257 13.69 -20.57 -13.95
CA ARG A 257 13.51 -21.91 -13.35
C ARG A 257 12.11 -22.17 -12.80
N LEU A 258 11.43 -21.10 -12.34
CA LEU A 258 10.07 -21.17 -11.77
C LEU A 258 8.98 -20.98 -12.83
N THR A 259 9.34 -20.85 -14.11
CA THR A 259 8.42 -20.63 -15.22
C THR A 259 7.57 -21.87 -15.50
N LEU A 260 6.26 -21.73 -15.44
CA LEU A 260 5.27 -22.82 -15.61
C LEU A 260 4.68 -22.90 -17.03
N ASN A 261 4.69 -21.79 -17.77
CA ASN A 261 4.07 -21.68 -19.09
C ASN A 261 4.77 -20.66 -19.98
N ASP A 262 4.30 -20.54 -21.23
CA ASP A 262 4.89 -19.63 -22.21
C ASP A 262 4.66 -18.15 -21.88
N THR A 263 3.54 -17.81 -21.20
CA THR A 263 3.27 -16.44 -20.73
C THR A 263 4.33 -15.97 -19.73
N MET A 264 4.66 -16.79 -18.73
CA MET A 264 5.74 -16.49 -17.78
C MET A 264 7.10 -16.41 -18.45
N ARG A 265 7.36 -17.32 -19.41
CA ARG A 265 8.64 -17.32 -20.17
C ARG A 265 8.81 -16.06 -20.99
N ALA A 266 7.74 -15.61 -21.66
CA ALA A 266 7.75 -14.37 -22.43
C ALA A 266 8.02 -13.15 -21.54
N ALA A 267 7.41 -13.09 -20.33
CA ALA A 267 7.64 -12.02 -19.38
C ALA A 267 9.12 -11.94 -18.92
N VAL A 268 9.75 -13.09 -18.60
CA VAL A 268 11.18 -13.12 -18.24
C VAL A 268 12.06 -12.66 -19.39
N ALA A 269 11.76 -13.10 -20.61
CA ALA A 269 12.50 -12.71 -21.81
C ALA A 269 12.37 -11.19 -22.07
N ASN A 270 11.16 -10.63 -21.92
CA ASN A 270 10.90 -9.19 -22.08
C ASN A 270 11.69 -8.36 -21.07
N VAL A 271 11.64 -8.69 -19.79
CA VAL A 271 12.40 -7.97 -18.75
C VAL A 271 13.91 -8.06 -19.02
N ARG A 272 14.42 -9.24 -19.41
CA ARG A 272 15.84 -9.43 -19.77
C ARG A 272 16.24 -8.53 -20.94
N GLU A 273 15.40 -8.44 -21.97
CA GLU A 273 15.65 -7.61 -23.15
C GLU A 273 15.66 -6.13 -22.79
N ILE A 274 14.66 -5.65 -22.04
CA ILE A 274 14.58 -4.25 -21.59
C ILE A 274 15.78 -3.89 -20.72
N TYR A 275 16.11 -4.71 -19.71
CA TYR A 275 17.28 -4.49 -18.85
C TYR A 275 18.59 -4.45 -19.65
N GLY A 276 18.70 -5.30 -20.68
CA GLY A 276 19.87 -5.30 -21.59
C GLY A 276 20.09 -3.97 -22.31
N ARG A 277 19.03 -3.20 -22.55
CA ARG A 277 19.04 -1.91 -23.26
C ARG A 277 19.25 -0.69 -22.36
N ILE A 278 19.00 -0.82 -21.06
CA ILE A 278 19.22 0.26 -20.08
C ILE A 278 20.71 0.50 -19.90
N GLY A 279 21.12 1.77 -20.02
CA GLY A 279 22.51 2.20 -19.81
C GLY A 279 22.87 2.34 -18.33
N GLU A 280 21.97 2.91 -17.52
CA GLU A 280 22.16 3.21 -16.10
C GLU A 280 21.72 2.03 -15.22
N LYS A 281 22.60 1.01 -15.11
CA LYS A 281 22.29 -0.28 -14.45
C LYS A 281 22.44 -0.28 -12.92
N ASP A 282 23.27 0.60 -12.36
CA ASP A 282 23.64 0.60 -10.94
C ASP A 282 22.44 0.87 -10.01
N CYS A 283 21.45 1.60 -10.51
CA CYS A 283 20.22 1.90 -9.77
C CYS A 283 19.06 0.97 -10.09
N VAL A 284 19.27 -0.09 -10.91
CA VAL A 284 18.22 -0.99 -11.38
C VAL A 284 18.28 -2.34 -10.67
N SER A 285 17.12 -2.83 -10.26
CA SER A 285 16.89 -4.20 -9.79
C SER A 285 15.66 -4.80 -10.48
N ILE A 286 15.50 -6.10 -10.38
CA ILE A 286 14.34 -6.82 -10.91
C ILE A 286 13.44 -7.26 -9.77
N ASP A 287 12.12 -7.15 -9.96
CA ASP A 287 11.11 -7.78 -9.09
C ASP A 287 10.00 -8.41 -9.96
N MET A 288 10.04 -9.73 -10.14
CA MET A 288 9.04 -10.45 -10.92
C MET A 288 7.70 -10.60 -10.15
N GLY A 289 7.70 -10.33 -8.85
CA GLY A 289 6.50 -10.25 -8.01
C GLY A 289 5.91 -8.84 -7.91
N LEU A 290 6.43 -7.89 -8.73
CA LEU A 290 5.87 -6.55 -8.80
C LEU A 290 4.48 -6.60 -9.44
N ILE A 291 3.46 -6.26 -8.66
CA ILE A 291 2.08 -6.13 -9.09
C ILE A 291 1.66 -4.70 -8.83
N ASN A 292 1.04 -4.06 -9.81
CA ASN A 292 0.50 -2.73 -9.62
C ASN A 292 -1.02 -2.83 -9.37
N THR A 293 -1.53 -1.98 -8.49
CA THR A 293 -2.96 -1.79 -8.22
C THR A 293 -3.75 -1.36 -9.46
N LEU A 294 -3.08 -0.75 -10.45
CA LEU A 294 -3.69 -0.36 -11.71
C LEU A 294 -3.74 -1.57 -12.66
N GLU A 295 -4.91 -2.14 -12.85
CA GLU A 295 -5.11 -3.38 -13.62
C GLU A 295 -4.92 -3.23 -15.13
N TYR A 296 -4.75 -2.00 -15.63
CA TYR A 296 -4.57 -1.75 -17.06
C TYR A 296 -3.18 -2.10 -17.60
N TYR A 297 -2.17 -2.34 -16.76
CA TYR A 297 -0.84 -2.73 -17.23
C TYR A 297 -0.87 -4.10 -17.91
N SER A 298 -0.24 -4.18 -19.08
CA SER A 298 -0.28 -5.36 -19.97
C SER A 298 1.09 -6.00 -20.24
N GLY A 299 2.16 -5.41 -19.76
CA GLY A 299 3.53 -5.86 -19.99
C GLY A 299 4.47 -5.37 -18.90
N MET A 300 5.63 -4.79 -19.29
CA MET A 300 6.60 -4.22 -18.38
C MET A 300 5.96 -3.23 -17.42
N ILE A 301 6.33 -3.35 -16.13
CA ILE A 301 5.99 -2.43 -15.04
C ILE A 301 7.25 -2.04 -14.29
N PHE A 302 7.29 -0.83 -13.74
CA PHE A 302 8.40 -0.42 -12.88
C PHE A 302 7.94 0.52 -11.77
N GLN A 303 8.73 0.56 -10.68
CA GLN A 303 8.56 1.48 -9.57
C GLN A 303 9.89 2.14 -9.23
N VAL A 304 9.83 3.35 -8.70
CA VAL A 304 11.00 4.11 -8.29
C VAL A 304 10.90 4.50 -6.83
N TYR A 305 11.98 4.26 -6.10
CA TYR A 305 12.10 4.50 -4.66
C TYR A 305 13.22 5.49 -4.38
N LEU A 306 13.08 6.25 -3.30
CA LEU A 306 14.18 6.98 -2.68
C LEU A 306 14.79 6.12 -1.57
N LYS A 307 16.10 5.87 -1.63
CA LYS A 307 16.81 4.94 -0.73
C LYS A 307 16.79 5.41 0.72
N LYS A 308 17.05 6.71 0.95
CA LYS A 308 17.16 7.28 2.31
C LYS A 308 15.83 7.39 3.03
N THR A 309 14.78 7.74 2.33
CA THR A 309 13.44 7.93 2.92
C THR A 309 12.59 6.67 2.86
N GLY A 310 12.96 5.70 2.02
CA GLY A 310 12.20 4.50 1.83
C GLY A 310 10.80 4.75 1.23
N VAL A 311 10.65 5.75 0.36
CA VAL A 311 9.36 6.16 -0.18
C VAL A 311 9.30 5.89 -1.68
N ILE A 312 8.16 5.36 -2.16
CA ILE A 312 7.87 5.24 -3.58
C ILE A 312 7.52 6.62 -4.12
N VAL A 313 8.27 7.11 -5.10
CA VAL A 313 8.05 8.43 -5.71
C VAL A 313 7.35 8.37 -7.05
N GLY A 314 7.24 7.18 -7.64
CA GLY A 314 6.52 7.01 -8.89
C GLY A 314 6.49 5.57 -9.38
N SER A 315 5.66 5.36 -10.38
CA SER A 315 5.52 4.08 -11.07
C SER A 315 5.15 4.28 -12.53
N GLY A 316 5.40 3.27 -13.33
CA GLY A 316 5.06 3.27 -14.75
C GLY A 316 4.98 1.87 -15.31
N GLY A 317 4.69 1.79 -16.61
CA GLY A 317 4.62 0.52 -17.32
C GLY A 317 3.88 0.62 -18.64
N ARG A 318 3.74 -0.53 -19.31
CA ARG A 318 3.05 -0.71 -20.59
C ARG A 318 1.57 -1.02 -20.39
N TYR A 319 0.69 -0.31 -21.11
CA TYR A 319 -0.76 -0.40 -20.93
C TYR A 319 -1.56 -0.40 -22.26
N ASP A 320 -1.15 -1.21 -23.21
CA ASP A 320 -1.72 -1.30 -24.56
C ASP A 320 -3.24 -1.62 -24.54
N LYS A 321 -3.70 -2.42 -23.56
CA LYS A 321 -5.11 -2.76 -23.40
C LYS A 321 -6.01 -1.56 -23.13
N LEU A 322 -5.50 -0.52 -22.48
CA LEU A 322 -6.24 0.70 -22.19
C LEU A 322 -6.59 1.44 -23.48
N MET A 323 -5.66 1.51 -24.44
CA MET A 323 -5.89 2.17 -25.71
C MET A 323 -6.98 1.48 -26.56
N LYS A 324 -7.04 0.13 -26.52
CA LYS A 324 -8.10 -0.66 -27.18
C LYS A 324 -9.49 -0.31 -26.69
N LYS A 325 -9.66 -0.01 -25.38
CA LYS A 325 -10.94 0.41 -24.79
C LYS A 325 -11.42 1.77 -25.31
N PHE A 326 -10.49 2.64 -25.69
CA PHE A 326 -10.81 3.91 -26.36
C PHE A 326 -10.93 3.79 -27.88
N GLY A 327 -11.01 2.53 -28.39
CA GLY A 327 -11.23 2.25 -29.82
C GLY A 327 -9.98 2.40 -30.68
N ARG A 328 -8.78 2.40 -30.08
CA ARG A 328 -7.52 2.52 -30.78
C ARG A 328 -6.53 1.46 -30.37
N ASP A 329 -6.16 0.56 -31.28
CA ASP A 329 -5.19 -0.50 -31.02
C ASP A 329 -3.76 -0.02 -31.32
N ILE A 330 -3.19 0.76 -30.38
CA ILE A 330 -1.81 1.23 -30.43
C ILE A 330 -1.11 0.92 -29.11
N PRO A 331 0.19 0.56 -29.16
CA PRO A 331 0.99 0.37 -27.96
C PRO A 331 1.13 1.66 -27.16
N ALA A 332 1.18 1.53 -25.83
CA ALA A 332 1.32 2.65 -24.92
C ALA A 332 2.14 2.28 -23.68
N VAL A 333 3.08 3.16 -23.32
CA VAL A 333 3.94 3.03 -22.15
C VAL A 333 4.20 4.41 -21.54
N GLY A 334 4.22 4.52 -20.21
CA GLY A 334 4.42 5.81 -19.55
C GLY A 334 4.69 5.66 -18.07
N PHE A 335 4.87 6.79 -17.38
CA PHE A 335 5.00 6.84 -15.93
C PHE A 335 4.50 8.16 -15.34
N GLY A 336 4.21 8.13 -14.03
CA GLY A 336 3.94 9.32 -13.22
C GLY A 336 4.81 9.38 -11.97
N LEU A 337 5.33 10.56 -11.66
CA LEU A 337 6.11 10.89 -10.47
C LEU A 337 5.31 11.83 -9.56
N ASN A 338 5.31 11.59 -8.25
CA ASN A 338 4.68 12.47 -7.27
C ASN A 338 5.63 13.62 -6.90
N VAL A 339 5.32 14.82 -7.39
CA VAL A 339 6.14 16.04 -7.19
C VAL A 339 6.20 16.44 -5.71
N ASN A 340 5.08 16.31 -4.98
CA ASN A 340 5.03 16.64 -3.55
C ASN A 340 5.95 15.74 -2.74
N THR A 341 5.94 14.44 -3.02
CA THR A 341 6.83 13.46 -2.36
C THR A 341 8.30 13.74 -2.66
N LEU A 342 8.63 14.11 -3.90
CA LEU A 342 10.00 14.51 -4.27
C LEU A 342 10.46 15.77 -3.55
N MET A 343 9.59 16.79 -3.45
CA MET A 343 9.88 18.03 -2.73
C MET A 343 10.12 17.77 -1.23
N GLU A 344 9.27 16.96 -0.59
CA GLU A 344 9.39 16.58 0.82
C GLU A 344 10.67 15.79 1.10
N ALA A 345 11.03 14.90 0.20
CA ALA A 345 12.26 14.12 0.30
C ALA A 345 13.52 14.99 0.19
N GLN A 346 13.54 15.99 -0.70
CA GLN A 346 14.66 16.94 -0.78
C GLN A 346 14.87 17.69 0.55
N ALA A 347 13.79 18.13 1.18
CA ALA A 347 13.86 18.79 2.50
C ALA A 347 14.40 17.86 3.60
N THR A 348 14.15 16.55 3.49
CA THR A 348 14.65 15.54 4.44
C THR A 348 16.11 15.18 4.18
N MET A 349 16.57 15.25 2.94
CA MET A 349 17.98 15.02 2.56
C MET A 349 18.93 16.08 3.12
N GLU A 350 18.44 17.31 3.31
CA GLU A 350 19.19 18.39 3.96
C GLU A 350 19.37 18.15 5.47
N SER A 351 18.52 17.32 6.09
CA SER A 351 18.69 16.88 7.48
C SER A 351 19.33 15.47 7.46
N GLU A 352 20.49 15.31 8.08
CA GLU A 352 21.36 14.12 8.13
C GLU A 352 20.67 12.82 8.60
N ARG A 353 19.68 12.31 7.87
CA ARG A 353 19.04 11.00 8.11
C ARG A 353 19.39 9.98 7.00
N GLY A 354 20.67 9.76 6.83
CA GLY A 354 21.19 8.72 5.96
C GLY A 354 22.09 7.79 6.75
N SER A 355 21.57 7.06 7.76
CA SER A 355 22.33 6.01 8.39
C SER A 355 21.99 4.65 7.76
N ASP A 356 23.01 3.83 7.47
CA ASP A 356 22.86 2.42 7.09
C ASP A 356 22.24 1.57 8.21
N VAL A 357 21.82 2.19 9.30
CA VAL A 357 21.20 1.57 10.47
C VAL A 357 19.79 1.10 10.10
N LEU A 358 19.51 -0.18 10.32
CA LEU A 358 18.15 -0.73 10.23
C LEU A 358 17.37 -0.39 11.51
N THR A 359 16.23 0.27 11.36
CA THR A 359 15.37 0.67 12.49
C THR A 359 14.20 -0.29 12.67
N ILE A 360 13.98 -0.73 13.92
CA ILE A 360 13.02 -1.78 14.29
C ILE A 360 11.96 -1.19 15.22
N ALA A 361 10.70 -1.13 14.81
CA ALA A 361 9.59 -0.70 15.66
C ALA A 361 9.11 -1.86 16.55
N LEU A 362 9.06 -1.67 17.87
CA LEU A 362 8.53 -2.65 18.84
C LEU A 362 7.51 -1.99 19.78
N GLY A 363 6.42 -2.71 20.04
CA GLY A 363 5.49 -2.36 21.13
C GLY A 363 6.00 -2.89 22.47
N LYS A 364 6.09 -2.05 23.52
CA LYS A 364 6.46 -2.54 24.86
C LYS A 364 5.54 -3.65 25.34
N GLY A 365 6.10 -4.71 25.94
CA GLY A 365 5.38 -5.84 26.53
C GLY A 365 5.87 -7.19 26.05
N ARG A 366 5.07 -8.25 26.27
CA ARG A 366 5.42 -9.65 26.03
C ARG A 366 6.03 -9.94 24.66
N LEU A 367 5.52 -9.34 23.59
CA LEU A 367 6.07 -9.56 22.25
C LEU A 367 7.49 -9.02 22.12
N ALA A 368 7.77 -7.84 22.68
CA ALA A 368 9.11 -7.28 22.70
C ALA A 368 10.08 -8.14 23.51
N ASP A 369 9.65 -8.63 24.68
CA ASP A 369 10.50 -9.49 25.53
C ASP A 369 10.95 -10.76 24.79
N ILE A 370 10.04 -11.40 24.06
CA ILE A 370 10.36 -12.59 23.25
C ILE A 370 11.26 -12.21 22.06
N THR A 371 10.98 -11.08 21.41
CA THR A 371 11.80 -10.60 20.28
C THR A 371 13.23 -10.30 20.72
N PHE A 372 13.41 -9.65 21.88
CA PHE A 372 14.75 -9.41 22.45
C PHE A 372 15.49 -10.70 22.76
N GLN A 373 14.81 -11.69 23.34
CA GLN A 373 15.41 -12.99 23.60
C GLN A 373 15.94 -13.63 22.32
N LYS A 374 15.18 -13.59 21.22
CA LYS A 374 15.61 -14.11 19.92
C LYS A 374 16.80 -13.34 19.35
N PHE A 375 16.85 -12.03 19.52
CA PHE A 375 18.00 -11.22 19.10
C PHE A 375 19.26 -11.61 19.89
N GLU A 376 19.16 -11.76 21.21
CA GLU A 376 20.27 -12.24 22.04
C GLU A 376 20.77 -13.64 21.63
N GLU A 377 19.85 -14.58 21.36
CA GLU A 377 20.17 -15.94 20.88
C GLU A 377 20.87 -15.89 19.51
N ALA A 378 20.54 -14.92 18.67
CA ALA A 378 21.16 -14.68 17.35
C ALA A 378 22.45 -13.84 17.39
N GLY A 379 22.88 -13.39 18.58
CA GLY A 379 24.10 -12.59 18.76
C GLY A 379 23.91 -11.10 18.41
N ILE A 380 22.68 -10.60 18.42
CA ILE A 380 22.38 -9.16 18.27
C ILE A 380 22.07 -8.57 19.64
N HIS A 381 23.07 -7.89 20.23
CA HIS A 381 23.01 -7.41 21.60
C HIS A 381 22.71 -5.93 21.69
N PHE A 382 21.79 -5.55 22.60
CA PHE A 382 21.43 -4.15 22.90
C PHE A 382 21.85 -3.82 24.32
N PRO A 383 23.10 -3.38 24.56
CA PRO A 383 23.69 -3.29 25.90
C PRO A 383 22.98 -2.34 26.85
N ASP A 384 22.39 -1.27 26.33
CA ASP A 384 21.65 -0.28 27.11
C ASP A 384 20.20 -0.70 27.45
N TYR A 385 19.72 -1.82 26.91
CA TYR A 385 18.35 -2.23 27.13
C TYR A 385 18.12 -2.83 28.53
N SER A 386 17.12 -2.32 29.22
CA SER A 386 16.56 -2.98 30.41
C SER A 386 15.03 -2.80 30.43
N LYS A 387 14.33 -3.76 31.04
CA LYS A 387 12.85 -3.76 31.11
C LYS A 387 12.30 -2.55 31.90
N GLU A 388 13.06 -2.06 32.86
CA GLU A 388 12.70 -0.89 33.67
C GLU A 388 13.03 0.43 32.99
N SER A 389 13.79 0.42 31.88
CA SER A 389 14.21 1.64 31.19
C SER A 389 13.02 2.40 30.59
N ARG A 390 13.03 3.73 30.81
CA ARG A 390 12.10 4.65 30.16
C ARG A 390 12.61 5.14 28.80
N LYS A 391 13.86 4.81 28.44
CA LYS A 391 14.44 5.10 27.12
C LYS A 391 13.58 4.45 26.04
N LEU A 392 13.42 5.10 24.91
CA LEU A 392 12.59 4.61 23.79
C LEU A 392 13.41 4.17 22.59
N ILE A 393 14.70 4.48 22.57
CA ILE A 393 15.61 4.18 21.46
C ILE A 393 16.84 3.46 22.01
N PHE A 394 17.19 2.34 21.40
CA PHE A 394 18.33 1.51 21.77
C PHE A 394 19.07 1.09 20.51
N ASP A 395 20.39 1.29 20.53
CA ASP A 395 21.28 0.84 19.46
C ASP A 395 21.94 -0.48 19.87
N ASP A 396 22.18 -1.36 18.89
CA ASP A 396 22.97 -2.57 19.11
C ASP A 396 24.47 -2.24 19.26
N GLU A 397 25.27 -3.19 19.72
CA GLU A 397 26.72 -3.02 19.93
C GLU A 397 27.47 -2.61 18.66
N THR A 398 26.98 -3.04 17.49
CA THR A 398 27.63 -2.77 16.20
C THR A 398 27.19 -1.46 15.56
N GLY A 399 26.13 -0.82 16.07
CA GLY A 399 25.50 0.36 15.50
C GLY A 399 24.77 0.12 14.19
N ARG A 400 24.51 -1.16 13.82
CA ARG A 400 23.81 -1.56 12.59
C ARG A 400 22.30 -1.64 12.77
N PHE A 401 21.84 -1.90 13.99
CA PHE A 401 20.43 -2.07 14.33
C PHE A 401 20.01 -1.08 15.41
N ARG A 402 18.82 -0.52 15.26
CA ARG A 402 18.22 0.39 16.22
C ARG A 402 16.80 -0.01 16.53
N ILE A 403 16.48 -0.22 17.80
CA ILE A 403 15.11 -0.46 18.25
C ILE A 403 14.47 0.86 18.67
N ILE A 404 13.25 1.08 18.24
CA ILE A 404 12.39 2.21 18.61
C ILE A 404 11.11 1.65 19.25
N PHE A 405 10.94 1.96 20.55
CA PHE A 405 9.72 1.60 21.27
C PHE A 405 8.60 2.57 21.00
N VAL A 406 7.49 2.04 20.49
CA VAL A 406 6.25 2.76 20.24
C VAL A 406 5.07 2.08 20.95
N LYS A 407 3.88 2.63 20.91
CA LYS A 407 2.68 1.87 21.33
C LYS A 407 2.44 0.75 20.33
N ALA A 408 1.99 -0.41 20.81
CA ALA A 408 1.75 -1.58 19.94
C ALA A 408 0.81 -1.26 18.76
N VAL A 409 -0.19 -0.39 18.97
CA VAL A 409 -1.13 0.03 17.92
C VAL A 409 -0.49 0.94 16.86
N ASP A 410 0.65 1.54 17.14
CA ASP A 410 1.33 2.51 16.27
C ASP A 410 2.46 1.85 15.47
N VAL A 411 2.88 0.61 15.79
CA VAL A 411 3.99 -0.07 15.09
C VAL A 411 3.77 -0.07 13.58
N GLY A 412 2.56 -0.42 13.13
CA GLY A 412 2.23 -0.48 11.70
C GLY A 412 2.44 0.83 10.98
N ILE A 413 2.00 1.96 11.56
CA ILE A 413 2.15 3.28 10.93
C ILE A 413 3.60 3.77 10.91
N TYR A 414 4.39 3.46 11.95
CA TYR A 414 5.82 3.81 11.95
C TYR A 414 6.58 3.08 10.84
N VAL A 415 6.23 1.82 10.59
CA VAL A 415 6.83 1.04 9.49
C VAL A 415 6.28 1.50 8.14
N GLU A 416 4.96 1.70 8.01
CA GLU A 416 4.34 2.18 6.77
C GLU A 416 4.94 3.50 6.28
N LYS A 417 5.14 4.46 7.20
CA LYS A 417 5.69 5.79 6.87
C LYS A 417 7.21 5.84 6.78
N GLY A 418 7.91 4.70 6.90
CA GLY A 418 9.36 4.64 6.80
C GLY A 418 10.12 5.29 7.97
N ALA A 419 9.42 5.64 9.07
CA ALA A 419 10.08 6.07 10.31
C ALA A 419 10.83 4.92 10.97
N CYS A 420 10.38 3.68 10.72
CA CYS A 420 11.09 2.45 11.00
C CYS A 420 11.09 1.56 9.75
N ASP A 421 12.17 0.81 9.56
CA ASP A 421 12.35 -0.08 8.42
C ASP A 421 11.53 -1.37 8.56
N VAL A 422 11.48 -1.90 9.77
CA VAL A 422 10.81 -3.16 10.12
C VAL A 422 10.09 -3.05 11.46
N GLY A 423 9.23 -4.02 11.77
CA GLY A 423 8.57 -4.06 13.07
C GLY A 423 8.01 -5.42 13.44
N VAL A 424 7.72 -5.61 14.74
CA VAL A 424 6.99 -6.76 15.26
C VAL A 424 5.66 -6.29 15.83
N ILE A 425 4.58 -6.85 15.28
CA ILE A 425 3.20 -6.44 15.57
C ILE A 425 2.30 -7.66 15.74
N GLY A 426 1.25 -7.54 16.57
CA GLY A 426 0.20 -8.56 16.61
C GLY A 426 -0.64 -8.54 15.32
N LYS A 427 -1.01 -9.71 14.79
CA LYS A 427 -1.90 -9.81 13.62
C LYS A 427 -3.25 -9.10 13.83
N ASP A 428 -3.74 -9.06 15.06
CA ASP A 428 -4.94 -8.32 15.46
C ASP A 428 -4.82 -6.83 15.14
N THR A 429 -3.71 -6.23 15.54
CA THR A 429 -3.43 -4.81 15.31
C THR A 429 -3.21 -4.53 13.83
N LEU A 430 -2.52 -5.42 13.11
CA LEU A 430 -2.28 -5.29 11.68
C LEU A 430 -3.59 -5.34 10.87
N LEU A 431 -4.49 -6.27 11.21
CA LEU A 431 -5.82 -6.39 10.58
C LEU A 431 -6.71 -5.17 10.86
N GLU A 432 -6.64 -4.63 12.06
CA GLU A 432 -7.43 -3.45 12.43
C GLU A 432 -6.92 -2.16 11.80
N SER A 433 -5.58 -1.98 11.75
CA SER A 433 -4.98 -0.77 11.18
C SER A 433 -5.04 -0.75 9.65
N GLY A 434 -4.96 -1.93 9.01
CA GLY A 434 -4.84 -2.03 7.56
C GLY A 434 -3.59 -1.32 7.03
N SER A 435 -2.48 -1.33 7.79
CA SER A 435 -1.22 -0.67 7.40
C SER A 435 -0.66 -1.28 6.12
N ASP A 436 -0.19 -0.42 5.21
CA ASP A 436 0.41 -0.81 3.94
C ASP A 436 1.89 -1.20 4.12
N VAL A 437 2.10 -2.42 4.57
CA VAL A 437 3.42 -3.02 4.84
C VAL A 437 3.50 -4.44 4.30
N PHE A 438 4.71 -4.94 4.09
CA PHE A 438 4.92 -6.35 3.77
C PHE A 438 4.85 -7.21 5.04
N GLU A 439 4.04 -8.27 5.03
CA GLU A 439 3.91 -9.25 6.10
C GLU A 439 4.79 -10.48 5.80
N MET A 440 6.06 -10.41 6.21
CA MET A 440 7.07 -11.37 5.78
C MET A 440 7.08 -12.68 6.54
N MET A 441 6.70 -12.67 7.85
CA MET A 441 6.81 -13.88 8.68
C MET A 441 5.73 -13.94 9.75
N ASP A 442 5.23 -15.14 10.00
CA ASP A 442 4.52 -15.51 11.25
C ASP A 442 5.54 -15.96 12.28
N LEU A 443 5.70 -15.18 13.34
CA LEU A 443 6.71 -15.44 14.37
C LEU A 443 6.33 -16.59 15.32
N GLY A 444 5.11 -17.12 15.22
CA GLY A 444 4.66 -18.30 15.95
C GLY A 444 4.41 -18.10 17.45
N TYR A 445 4.65 -16.92 18.01
CA TYR A 445 4.37 -16.58 19.40
C TYR A 445 3.25 -15.53 19.53
N GLY A 446 2.77 -15.30 20.77
CA GLY A 446 1.61 -14.43 21.01
C GLY A 446 0.31 -15.01 20.44
N LYS A 447 0.17 -16.33 20.41
CA LYS A 447 -0.98 -17.03 19.80
C LYS A 447 -2.27 -16.75 20.56
N CYS A 448 -3.29 -16.35 19.83
CA CYS A 448 -4.66 -16.22 20.29
C CYS A 448 -5.61 -16.35 19.08
N ILE A 449 -6.92 -16.20 19.28
CA ILE A 449 -7.89 -16.19 18.19
C ILE A 449 -8.69 -14.89 18.20
N PHE A 450 -9.08 -14.41 17.03
CA PHE A 450 -10.24 -13.53 16.92
C PHE A 450 -11.50 -14.36 16.98
N ALA A 451 -12.45 -13.93 17.79
CA ALA A 451 -13.73 -14.60 17.93
C ALA A 451 -14.89 -13.63 18.08
N VAL A 452 -16.05 -14.06 17.60
CA VAL A 452 -17.33 -13.51 18.02
C VAL A 452 -17.72 -14.22 19.31
N ALA A 453 -18.03 -13.47 20.36
CA ALA A 453 -18.48 -14.00 21.64
C ALA A 453 -19.75 -13.26 22.12
N GLY A 454 -20.52 -13.89 22.97
CA GLY A 454 -21.74 -13.34 23.53
C GLY A 454 -22.16 -14.08 24.80
N LEU A 455 -23.26 -13.64 25.42
CA LEU A 455 -23.83 -14.33 26.59
C LEU A 455 -24.18 -15.78 26.23
N LYS A 456 -24.04 -16.67 27.20
CA LYS A 456 -24.32 -18.10 27.00
C LYS A 456 -25.71 -18.33 26.42
N GLY A 457 -25.78 -19.06 25.32
CA GLY A 457 -27.00 -19.33 24.59
C GLY A 457 -27.49 -18.22 23.66
N PHE A 458 -26.70 -17.16 23.47
CA PHE A 458 -26.99 -16.11 22.50
C PHE A 458 -27.10 -16.69 21.08
N ARG A 459 -28.12 -16.25 20.33
CA ARG A 459 -28.29 -16.58 18.91
C ARG A 459 -28.61 -15.33 18.11
N TYR A 460 -28.03 -15.26 16.92
CA TYR A 460 -28.32 -14.16 16.00
C TYR A 460 -29.79 -14.18 15.56
N ASP A 461 -30.46 -13.05 15.70
CA ASP A 461 -31.75 -12.82 15.07
C ASP A 461 -31.52 -12.17 13.70
N PRO A 462 -31.78 -12.87 12.57
CA PRO A 462 -31.52 -12.32 11.26
C PRO A 462 -32.42 -11.12 10.90
N LYS A 463 -33.47 -10.87 11.69
CA LYS A 463 -34.39 -9.74 11.50
C LYS A 463 -33.96 -8.47 12.25
N LYS A 464 -32.98 -8.58 13.13
CA LYS A 464 -32.47 -7.44 13.92
C LYS A 464 -31.08 -7.07 13.50
N LYS A 465 -30.80 -5.76 13.48
CA LYS A 465 -29.44 -5.26 13.33
C LYS A 465 -28.64 -5.65 14.55
N LEU A 466 -27.54 -6.39 14.35
CA LEU A 466 -26.68 -6.87 15.41
C LEU A 466 -25.82 -5.72 15.94
N ARG A 467 -25.84 -5.48 17.25
CA ARG A 467 -24.97 -4.52 17.94
C ARG A 467 -23.75 -5.28 18.47
N VAL A 468 -22.57 -4.86 18.06
CA VAL A 468 -21.29 -5.47 18.40
C VAL A 468 -20.41 -4.45 19.13
N ALA A 469 -19.87 -4.81 20.28
CA ALA A 469 -18.81 -4.04 20.91
C ALA A 469 -17.45 -4.65 20.57
N SER A 470 -16.46 -3.82 20.25
CA SER A 470 -15.13 -4.30 19.88
C SER A 470 -14.05 -3.23 20.08
N LYS A 471 -12.85 -3.66 20.41
CA LYS A 471 -11.63 -2.86 20.25
C LYS A 471 -11.22 -2.74 18.79
N TYR A 472 -11.74 -3.64 17.93
CA TYR A 472 -11.37 -3.85 16.54
C TYR A 472 -12.57 -3.66 15.60
N PRO A 473 -13.09 -2.42 15.46
CA PRO A 473 -14.30 -2.15 14.67
C PRO A 473 -14.15 -2.50 13.18
N ASN A 474 -12.96 -2.34 12.58
CA ASN A 474 -12.74 -2.66 11.17
C ASN A 474 -12.77 -4.18 10.95
N VAL A 475 -12.12 -4.95 11.82
CA VAL A 475 -12.17 -6.42 11.78
C VAL A 475 -13.62 -6.90 11.92
N ALA A 476 -14.36 -6.36 12.87
CA ALA A 476 -15.76 -6.73 13.08
C ALA A 476 -16.63 -6.44 11.85
N LYS A 477 -16.55 -5.23 11.28
CA LYS A 477 -17.30 -4.85 10.07
C LYS A 477 -16.96 -5.74 8.89
N ASN A 478 -15.67 -5.94 8.62
CA ASN A 478 -15.19 -6.74 7.49
C ASN A 478 -15.62 -8.20 7.61
N TYR A 479 -15.60 -8.75 8.83
CA TYR A 479 -16.05 -10.12 9.06
C TYR A 479 -17.53 -10.30 8.72
N PHE A 480 -18.41 -9.48 9.28
CA PHE A 480 -19.85 -9.60 9.04
C PHE A 480 -20.26 -9.21 7.63
N ALA A 481 -19.53 -8.31 6.97
CA ALA A 481 -19.76 -7.94 5.57
C ALA A 481 -19.59 -9.13 4.61
N LYS A 482 -18.67 -10.07 4.89
CA LYS A 482 -18.50 -11.31 4.09
C LYS A 482 -19.80 -12.15 4.00
N PHE A 483 -20.67 -12.03 5.00
CA PHE A 483 -21.97 -12.72 5.06
C PHE A 483 -23.13 -11.82 4.64
N GLY A 484 -22.87 -10.65 4.04
CA GLY A 484 -23.88 -9.67 3.66
C GLY A 484 -24.62 -9.04 4.86
N ARG A 485 -24.02 -9.06 6.06
CA ARG A 485 -24.64 -8.57 7.29
C ARG A 485 -24.10 -7.20 7.68
N SER A 486 -24.99 -6.22 7.79
CA SER A 486 -24.68 -4.91 8.37
C SER A 486 -24.82 -4.99 9.89
N ILE A 487 -23.80 -4.53 10.61
CA ILE A 487 -23.77 -4.47 12.07
C ILE A 487 -23.66 -3.03 12.55
N GLU A 488 -24.04 -2.80 13.82
CA GLU A 488 -23.74 -1.56 14.55
C GLU A 488 -22.57 -1.82 15.48
N VAL A 489 -21.44 -1.12 15.27
CA VAL A 489 -20.23 -1.35 16.07
C VAL A 489 -20.02 -0.21 17.04
N THR A 490 -19.91 -0.56 18.33
CA THR A 490 -19.48 0.34 19.40
C THR A 490 -18.01 0.08 19.71
N LYS A 491 -17.14 1.06 19.46
CA LYS A 491 -15.71 0.95 19.79
C LYS A 491 -15.49 1.10 21.29
N ILE A 492 -14.84 0.10 21.92
CA ILE A 492 -14.48 0.09 23.35
C ILE A 492 -12.99 -0.27 23.44
N ASN A 493 -12.22 0.49 24.23
CA ASN A 493 -10.76 0.32 24.33
C ASN A 493 -10.31 -0.71 25.39
N GLY A 494 -11.22 -1.20 26.22
CA GLY A 494 -10.94 -2.21 27.26
C GLY A 494 -12.21 -2.74 27.91
N SER A 495 -12.12 -3.90 28.58
CA SER A 495 -13.25 -4.59 29.26
C SER A 495 -14.46 -4.77 28.34
N VAL A 496 -14.21 -5.22 27.12
CA VAL A 496 -15.22 -5.37 26.06
C VAL A 496 -16.30 -6.39 26.47
N GLU A 497 -15.93 -7.36 27.33
CA GLU A 497 -16.80 -8.41 27.88
C GLU A 497 -17.98 -7.85 28.70
N LEU A 498 -17.85 -6.65 29.27
CA LEU A 498 -18.92 -6.02 30.01
C LEU A 498 -20.07 -5.56 29.11
N ALA A 499 -19.82 -5.25 27.85
CA ALA A 499 -20.82 -4.63 26.98
C ALA A 499 -22.08 -5.48 26.78
N PRO A 500 -22.05 -6.80 26.55
CA PRO A 500 -23.25 -7.62 26.49
C PRO A 500 -23.95 -7.76 27.85
N ILE A 501 -23.19 -7.77 28.93
CA ILE A 501 -23.73 -7.94 30.29
C ILE A 501 -24.59 -6.74 30.68
N VAL A 502 -24.15 -5.53 30.35
CA VAL A 502 -24.89 -4.28 30.66
C VAL A 502 -25.86 -3.87 29.55
N GLY A 503 -26.03 -4.70 28.51
CA GLY A 503 -26.98 -4.45 27.41
C GLY A 503 -26.54 -3.38 26.40
N LEU A 504 -25.26 -2.97 26.41
CA LEU A 504 -24.69 -2.02 25.44
C LEU A 504 -24.55 -2.64 24.06
N SER A 505 -24.28 -3.94 23.98
CA SER A 505 -24.20 -4.71 22.73
C SER A 505 -24.88 -6.07 22.88
N ASP A 506 -25.13 -6.73 21.75
CA ASP A 506 -25.68 -8.08 21.73
C ASP A 506 -24.57 -9.14 21.76
N GLY A 507 -23.38 -8.78 21.26
CA GLY A 507 -22.18 -9.60 21.28
C GLY A 507 -20.92 -8.76 21.17
N ILE A 508 -19.77 -9.42 21.15
CA ILE A 508 -18.46 -8.78 21.03
C ILE A 508 -17.64 -9.45 19.92
N VAL A 509 -16.71 -8.69 19.36
CA VAL A 509 -15.60 -9.21 18.55
C VAL A 509 -14.31 -8.83 19.25
N ASP A 510 -13.56 -9.81 19.72
CA ASP A 510 -12.33 -9.58 20.46
C ASP A 510 -11.34 -10.74 20.30
N ILE A 511 -10.11 -10.53 20.78
CA ILE A 511 -9.09 -11.58 20.87
C ILE A 511 -9.33 -12.46 22.10
N VAL A 512 -9.16 -13.76 21.92
CA VAL A 512 -9.33 -14.76 22.97
C VAL A 512 -8.09 -15.63 23.05
N GLU A 513 -7.36 -15.56 24.15
CA GLU A 513 -6.17 -16.39 24.39
C GLU A 513 -6.55 -17.73 25.04
N THR A 514 -7.06 -17.70 26.27
CA THR A 514 -7.48 -18.91 27.03
C THR A 514 -9.00 -19.03 27.20
N GLY A 515 -9.72 -17.96 26.94
CA GLY A 515 -11.16 -17.86 27.14
C GLY A 515 -11.60 -17.79 28.60
N ASN A 516 -10.67 -17.69 29.56
CA ASN A 516 -11.01 -17.61 30.99
C ASN A 516 -11.84 -16.37 31.30
N THR A 517 -11.41 -15.18 30.83
CA THR A 517 -12.13 -13.92 31.05
C THR A 517 -13.57 -13.99 30.51
N LEU A 518 -13.78 -14.58 29.34
CA LEU A 518 -15.14 -14.76 28.80
C LEU A 518 -15.98 -15.65 29.73
N ARG A 519 -15.46 -16.82 30.14
CA ARG A 519 -16.17 -17.78 30.99
C ARG A 519 -16.51 -17.21 32.35
N GLU A 520 -15.58 -16.50 32.98
CA GLU A 520 -15.81 -15.85 34.30
C GLU A 520 -16.89 -14.78 34.23
N ASN A 521 -17.07 -14.16 33.05
CA ASN A 521 -18.12 -13.14 32.82
C ASN A 521 -19.40 -13.72 32.17
N GLY A 522 -19.54 -15.04 32.07
CA GLY A 522 -20.75 -15.69 31.53
C GLY A 522 -20.91 -15.59 30.03
N LEU A 523 -19.82 -15.31 29.31
CA LEU A 523 -19.77 -15.32 27.85
C LEU A 523 -19.18 -16.63 27.31
N GLU A 524 -19.54 -16.94 26.07
CA GLU A 524 -18.95 -18.04 25.32
C GLU A 524 -18.55 -17.59 23.92
N VAL A 525 -17.54 -18.27 23.34
CA VAL A 525 -17.18 -18.09 21.94
C VAL A 525 -18.28 -18.69 21.08
N ILE A 526 -18.86 -17.88 20.21
CA ILE A 526 -19.90 -18.27 19.25
C ILE A 526 -19.28 -18.74 17.97
N GLU A 527 -18.28 -17.99 17.47
CA GLU A 527 -17.66 -18.24 16.19
C GLU A 527 -16.20 -17.76 16.19
N LYS A 528 -15.30 -18.56 15.64
CA LYS A 528 -13.89 -18.20 15.43
C LYS A 528 -13.76 -17.45 14.10
N ILE A 529 -13.13 -16.29 14.13
CA ILE A 529 -12.88 -15.44 12.95
C ILE A 529 -11.54 -15.78 12.31
N ALA A 530 -10.46 -15.79 13.10
CA ALA A 530 -9.10 -16.02 12.61
C ALA A 530 -8.14 -16.46 13.73
N ASP A 531 -7.05 -17.13 13.35
CA ASP A 531 -5.89 -17.33 14.21
C ASP A 531 -5.01 -16.09 14.20
N ILE A 532 -4.48 -15.74 15.37
CA ILE A 532 -3.67 -14.54 15.60
C ILE A 532 -2.33 -14.97 16.22
N SER A 533 -1.26 -14.36 15.74
CA SER A 533 0.10 -14.47 16.29
C SER A 533 0.89 -13.18 15.97
N ALA A 534 2.09 -13.07 16.51
CA ALA A 534 3.00 -11.97 16.17
C ALA A 534 3.47 -12.10 14.72
N ARG A 535 3.58 -10.95 14.06
CA ARG A 535 4.03 -10.82 12.66
C ARG A 535 5.28 -9.96 12.58
N PHE A 536 6.22 -10.39 11.76
CA PHE A 536 7.31 -9.54 11.30
C PHE A 536 6.86 -8.80 10.06
N ILE A 537 6.88 -7.47 10.12
CA ILE A 537 6.48 -6.58 9.05
C ILE A 537 7.65 -5.73 8.58
N VAL A 538 7.65 -5.39 7.29
CA VAL A 538 8.73 -4.64 6.64
C VAL A 538 8.14 -3.50 5.81
N ASN A 539 8.76 -2.34 5.87
CA ASN A 539 8.44 -1.22 4.97
C ASN A 539 8.73 -1.62 3.51
N ARG A 540 7.86 -1.20 2.59
CA ARG A 540 7.93 -1.59 1.18
C ARG A 540 9.26 -1.26 0.51
N ALA A 541 9.79 -0.07 0.77
CA ALA A 541 11.06 0.35 0.19
C ALA A 541 12.27 -0.16 0.98
N SER A 542 12.20 -0.24 2.32
CA SER A 542 13.29 -0.77 3.14
C SER A 542 13.62 -2.23 2.81
N LEU A 543 12.61 -3.05 2.46
CA LEU A 543 12.85 -4.41 1.96
C LEU A 543 13.78 -4.42 0.74
N LYS A 544 13.76 -3.36 -0.07
CA LYS A 544 14.50 -3.25 -1.32
C LYS A 544 15.83 -2.53 -1.19
N THR A 545 15.89 -1.59 -0.25
CA THR A 545 17.09 -0.74 -0.04
C THR A 545 18.03 -1.29 1.02
N LYS A 546 17.52 -2.09 1.99
CA LYS A 546 18.26 -2.67 3.11
C LYS A 546 18.11 -4.20 3.18
N GLN A 547 18.07 -4.86 2.01
CA GLN A 547 17.75 -6.29 1.86
C GLN A 547 18.61 -7.19 2.76
N ASP A 548 19.92 -6.97 2.82
CA ASP A 548 20.84 -7.80 3.60
C ASP A 548 20.57 -7.69 5.11
N SER A 549 20.35 -6.47 5.62
CA SER A 549 20.03 -6.23 7.03
C SER A 549 18.66 -6.80 7.39
N VAL A 550 17.66 -6.69 6.50
CA VAL A 550 16.34 -7.32 6.70
C VAL A 550 16.47 -8.83 6.73
N ALA A 551 17.24 -9.44 5.82
CA ALA A 551 17.46 -10.88 5.78
C ALA A 551 18.19 -11.40 7.04
N GLU A 552 19.08 -10.59 7.63
CA GLU A 552 19.74 -10.91 8.90
C GLU A 552 18.75 -10.95 10.06
N ILE A 553 17.86 -9.95 10.16
CA ILE A 553 16.80 -9.96 11.20
C ILE A 553 15.82 -11.12 11.00
N VAL A 554 15.46 -11.44 9.76
CA VAL A 554 14.60 -12.61 9.46
C VAL A 554 15.25 -13.89 10.01
N ARG A 555 16.54 -14.13 9.71
CA ARG A 555 17.28 -15.29 10.24
C ARG A 555 17.35 -15.31 11.77
N ALA A 556 17.52 -14.15 12.40
CA ALA A 556 17.53 -14.04 13.86
C ALA A 556 16.18 -14.39 14.49
N LEU A 557 15.08 -14.08 13.81
CA LEU A 557 13.73 -14.37 14.31
C LEU A 557 13.24 -15.79 13.99
N GLU A 558 13.84 -16.48 13.01
CA GLU A 558 13.53 -17.89 12.67
C GLU A 558 14.10 -18.91 13.67
N GLN A 559 15.19 -18.57 14.38
CA GLN A 559 15.78 -19.40 15.43
C GLN A 559 14.85 -19.49 16.65
#